data_6929850d19d3fbeaf96467b7422fb7c6
#
_entry.id   6929850d19d3fbeaf96467b7422fb7c6
#
_cell.length_a   1.000
_cell.length_b   1.000
_cell.length_c   1.000
_cell.angle_alpha   90.00
_cell.angle_beta   90.00
_cell.angle_gamma   90.00
#
_symmetry.space_group_name_H-M   'P 1'
#
loop_
_entity.id
_entity.type
_entity.pdbx_description
1 polymer ?
#
loop_
_entity_poly.entity_id
_entity_poly.type
_entity_poly.pdbx_seq_one_letter_code
_entity_poly.pdbx_strand_id
1 'polypeptide(L)'
;MKKQIAVVLALTTAATMLLAGCGGSKDSSSSSSSSKSSGSEAIQLLNGKPEIDAQMQELAKAYEEETGKAVEVLTIGGNETASSKLKELYQAGEMPDIFVLEANQFENWSGKLVDMSDQQWTEDTDVEYVNEEGTLGFPYMVEACGLAYNADILEKAGVDPTTLTSPEAYKEAFATLDSKKDELGLKAVVGYNVNATDVGWSSGTHVFGQYLDAGLATDDTTYIDLLNDGGQLDSDRFTAFGEFIGLLNQYTDSDLITGSYDDQVLGFASGKYAFVTQGSWIGATLTGDDKDAYEAAGSFEVGFAPYAFEDGINTILNEPTSFWGCYKDGNVEDAEAFLQWCSEDTAQKMFVENMGFVSPYTDCAYTSDDPFAKPVTEWLAEGKHSTYHTFLKKDGLQDATSVIFQNYAKGQYKSAAEFTEAMQETITSYYANN
;
A
#
# COMPACT_ATOMS: atom_id res chain seq x y z
N MET A 1 8.82 8.68 55.64
CA MET A 1 10.13 9.35 55.77
C MET A 1 10.58 9.80 54.37
N LYS A 2 10.81 11.11 54.31
CA LYS A 2 11.13 11.95 53.14
C LYS A 2 12.38 11.51 52.42
N LYS A 3 12.42 11.69 51.06
CA LYS A 3 13.39 12.57 50.38
C LYS A 3 13.01 12.76 48.91
N GLN A 4 12.64 13.98 48.61
CA GLN A 4 12.59 14.58 47.26
C GLN A 4 14.02 14.92 46.86
N ILE A 5 14.36 14.76 45.58
CA ILE A 5 15.51 15.45 44.99
C ILE A 5 14.98 16.12 43.70
N ALA A 6 14.91 17.45 43.78
CA ALA A 6 14.74 18.32 42.60
C ALA A 6 16.08 18.55 41.95
N VAL A 7 16.16 18.50 40.62
CA VAL A 7 17.30 18.99 39.85
C VAL A 7 16.85 20.16 39.00
N VAL A 8 17.52 21.29 39.22
CA VAL A 8 17.30 22.61 38.63
C VAL A 8 17.95 22.66 37.24
N LEU A 9 17.18 23.19 36.27
CA LEU A 9 17.66 23.58 34.94
C LEU A 9 18.42 24.90 35.05
N ALA A 10 19.63 24.98 34.51
CA ALA A 10 20.36 26.23 34.30
C ALA A 10 20.47 26.51 32.79
N LEU A 11 19.78 27.56 32.36
CA LEU A 11 20.00 28.23 31.07
C LEU A 11 21.28 29.09 31.17
N THR A 12 22.13 28.98 30.12
CA THR A 12 23.14 30.00 29.85
C THR A 12 23.08 30.41 28.38
N THR A 13 22.49 31.57 28.16
CA THR A 13 22.62 32.42 26.97
C THR A 13 23.97 33.09 26.97
N ALA A 14 24.71 33.03 25.86
CA ALA A 14 25.85 33.92 25.62
C ALA A 14 25.70 34.56 24.22
N ALA A 15 25.27 35.80 24.24
CA ALA A 15 25.35 36.68 23.09
C ALA A 15 26.72 37.38 23.12
N THR A 16 27.42 37.44 22.00
CA THR A 16 28.56 38.31 21.77
C THR A 16 28.39 39.02 20.44
N MET A 17 27.98 40.30 20.53
CA MET A 17 28.18 41.30 19.48
C MET A 17 29.65 41.79 19.53
N LEU A 18 30.25 41.98 18.37
CA LEU A 18 31.33 42.93 18.20
C LEU A 18 31.15 43.72 16.91
N LEU A 19 31.00 45.00 17.10
CA LEU A 19 30.91 46.05 16.09
C LEU A 19 32.28 46.59 15.72
N ALA A 20 32.34 47.03 14.49
CA ALA A 20 33.02 48.22 13.99
C ALA A 20 34.45 48.15 13.43
N GLY A 21 34.53 48.65 12.23
CA GLY A 21 35.77 49.11 11.57
C GLY A 21 35.50 49.64 10.18
N CYS A 22 35.18 50.92 10.04
CA CYS A 22 35.09 51.69 8.79
C CYS A 22 36.43 51.87 8.11
N GLY A 23 36.45 51.93 6.77
CA GLY A 23 37.57 52.53 6.01
C GLY A 23 37.56 52.21 4.53
N GLY A 24 37.00 52.96 3.76
CA GLY A 24 37.00 53.76 2.54
C GLY A 24 37.74 53.27 1.28
N SER A 25 37.01 53.39 0.18
CA SER A 25 37.39 53.84 -1.17
C SER A 25 37.73 52.85 -2.28
N LYS A 26 36.79 52.88 -3.24
CA LYS A 26 36.92 52.96 -4.71
C LYS A 26 37.22 51.74 -5.59
N ASP A 27 36.23 51.50 -6.41
CA ASP A 27 36.19 51.13 -7.83
C ASP A 27 37.04 49.92 -8.33
N SER A 28 36.27 48.85 -8.63
CA SER A 28 36.22 48.35 -10.01
C SER A 28 35.17 47.24 -10.13
N SER A 29 34.22 47.46 -11.04
CA SER A 29 33.26 46.50 -11.54
C SER A 29 33.98 45.29 -12.11
N SER A 30 33.78 44.13 -11.49
CA SER A 30 33.85 42.84 -12.18
C SER A 30 32.63 42.04 -11.77
N SER A 31 31.69 41.96 -12.67
CA SER A 31 30.60 41.00 -12.65
C SER A 31 31.23 39.61 -12.74
N SER A 32 31.44 38.98 -11.59
CA SER A 32 31.64 37.57 -11.57
C SER A 32 30.25 36.94 -11.67
N SER A 33 29.81 36.65 -12.89
CA SER A 33 28.81 35.60 -13.12
C SER A 33 29.41 34.34 -12.51
N SER A 34 28.92 33.95 -11.35
CA SER A 34 29.06 32.57 -10.91
C SER A 34 28.34 31.73 -11.95
N SER A 35 29.10 31.18 -12.90
CA SER A 35 28.65 30.02 -13.64
C SER A 35 28.28 28.96 -12.61
N LYS A 36 26.99 28.73 -12.37
CA LYS A 36 26.50 27.45 -11.85
C LYS A 36 27.18 26.41 -12.75
N SER A 37 28.02 25.57 -12.19
CA SER A 37 28.42 24.33 -12.82
C SER A 37 27.13 23.60 -13.10
N SER A 38 26.87 23.24 -14.34
CA SER A 38 25.82 22.29 -14.73
C SER A 38 26.24 20.89 -14.28
N GLY A 39 26.23 20.65 -12.98
CA GLY A 39 26.01 19.32 -12.45
C GLY A 39 24.49 19.14 -12.50
N SER A 40 24.00 18.13 -13.18
CA SER A 40 22.60 17.71 -13.13
C SER A 40 22.19 17.61 -11.66
N GLU A 41 21.18 18.35 -11.26
CA GLU A 41 20.58 18.22 -9.94
C GLU A 41 20.01 16.80 -9.86
N ALA A 42 20.20 16.08 -8.73
CA ALA A 42 19.71 14.72 -8.59
C ALA A 42 18.19 14.65 -8.78
N ILE A 43 17.70 13.60 -9.40
CA ILE A 43 16.26 13.33 -9.52
C ILE A 43 15.72 13.03 -8.13
N GLN A 44 14.66 13.72 -7.72
CA GLN A 44 14.00 13.50 -6.43
C GLN A 44 12.83 12.54 -6.60
N LEU A 45 12.84 11.39 -5.91
CA LEU A 45 11.78 10.38 -5.94
C LEU A 45 11.15 10.23 -4.55
N LEU A 46 9.83 10.45 -4.43
CA LEU A 46 9.07 10.12 -3.22
C LEU A 46 8.54 8.68 -3.29
N ASN A 47 9.11 7.80 -2.46
CA ASN A 47 8.66 6.41 -2.30
C ASN A 47 7.65 6.29 -1.16
N GLY A 48 6.51 5.62 -1.42
CA GLY A 48 5.44 5.38 -0.45
C GLY A 48 5.53 4.03 0.28
N LYS A 49 6.55 3.21 -0.01
CA LYS A 49 6.69 1.85 0.50
C LYS A 49 7.94 1.73 1.38
N PRO A 50 7.83 1.87 2.71
CA PRO A 50 8.97 1.76 3.61
C PRO A 50 9.60 0.37 3.63
N GLU A 51 8.82 -0.68 3.38
CA GLU A 51 9.27 -2.09 3.35
C GLU A 51 10.32 -2.39 2.28
N ILE A 52 10.43 -1.54 1.26
CA ILE A 52 11.42 -1.69 0.16
C ILE A 52 12.43 -0.53 0.10
N ASP A 53 12.55 0.30 1.15
CA ASP A 53 13.43 1.46 1.12
C ASP A 53 14.88 1.10 0.74
N ALA A 54 15.43 0.07 1.37
CA ALA A 54 16.79 -0.38 1.08
C ALA A 54 16.99 -0.76 -0.40
N GLN A 55 16.02 -1.47 -0.96
CA GLN A 55 16.06 -1.90 -2.37
C GLN A 55 15.87 -0.72 -3.33
N MET A 56 15.06 0.27 -2.96
CA MET A 56 14.90 1.51 -3.73
C MET A 56 16.20 2.35 -3.74
N GLN A 57 16.94 2.37 -2.64
CA GLN A 57 18.27 3.00 -2.59
C GLN A 57 19.28 2.25 -3.49
N GLU A 58 19.20 0.92 -3.55
CA GLU A 58 20.02 0.11 -4.48
C GLU A 58 19.63 0.36 -5.94
N LEU A 59 18.34 0.50 -6.26
CA LEU A 59 17.86 0.84 -7.60
C LEU A 59 18.39 2.21 -8.05
N ALA A 60 18.29 3.22 -7.18
CA ALA A 60 18.83 4.55 -7.44
C ALA A 60 20.35 4.51 -7.72
N LYS A 61 21.09 3.74 -6.95
CA LYS A 61 22.52 3.54 -7.13
C LYS A 61 22.84 2.83 -8.45
N ALA A 62 22.09 1.81 -8.85
CA ALA A 62 22.28 1.11 -10.11
C ALA A 62 22.05 2.05 -11.30
N TYR A 63 21.03 2.92 -11.25
CA TYR A 63 20.81 3.95 -12.26
C TYR A 63 21.98 4.93 -12.34
N GLU A 64 22.50 5.42 -11.21
CA GLU A 64 23.65 6.31 -11.18
C GLU A 64 24.93 5.65 -11.75
N GLU A 65 25.16 4.38 -11.42
CA GLU A 65 26.30 3.62 -11.94
C GLU A 65 26.23 3.44 -13.48
N GLU A 66 25.02 3.26 -14.02
CA GLU A 66 24.82 3.04 -15.45
C GLU A 66 24.79 4.34 -16.26
N THR A 67 24.16 5.39 -15.73
CA THR A 67 23.89 6.64 -16.48
C THR A 67 24.74 7.82 -16.04
N GLY A 68 25.30 7.76 -14.85
CA GLY A 68 26.02 8.89 -14.21
C GLY A 68 25.09 9.95 -13.62
N LYS A 69 23.77 9.71 -13.55
CA LYS A 69 22.76 10.61 -12.98
C LYS A 69 22.28 10.06 -11.64
N ALA A 70 22.34 10.89 -10.59
CA ALA A 70 21.92 10.51 -9.26
C ALA A 70 20.38 10.59 -9.10
N VAL A 71 19.81 9.66 -8.31
CA VAL A 71 18.43 9.69 -7.82
C VAL A 71 18.47 9.73 -6.29
N GLU A 72 17.79 10.69 -5.69
CA GLU A 72 17.59 10.78 -4.25
C GLU A 72 16.20 10.26 -3.90
N VAL A 73 16.15 9.12 -3.22
CA VAL A 73 14.91 8.50 -2.77
C VAL A 73 14.55 9.01 -1.38
N LEU A 74 13.38 9.64 -1.27
CA LEU A 74 12.76 10.02 0.00
C LEU A 74 11.63 9.01 0.30
N THR A 75 11.84 8.16 1.29
CA THR A 75 10.83 7.18 1.71
C THR A 75 9.99 7.73 2.85
N ILE A 76 8.66 7.60 2.72
CA ILE A 76 7.70 7.98 3.76
C ILE A 76 7.68 6.88 4.81
N GLY A 77 7.79 7.25 6.08
CA GLY A 77 7.81 6.29 7.18
C GLY A 77 6.69 6.48 8.19
N GLY A 78 6.43 5.45 8.97
CA GLY A 78 5.44 5.49 10.04
C GLY A 78 4.00 5.63 9.53
N ASN A 79 3.22 6.49 10.21
CA ASN A 79 1.80 6.70 9.90
C ASN A 79 1.56 7.88 8.93
N GLU A 80 2.62 8.39 8.27
CA GLU A 80 2.49 9.46 7.28
C GLU A 80 2.02 8.86 5.95
N THR A 81 1.04 9.49 5.31
CA THR A 81 0.57 9.10 3.98
C THR A 81 1.25 9.91 2.89
N ALA A 82 1.44 9.32 1.71
CA ALA A 82 1.97 10.03 0.54
C ALA A 82 1.17 11.30 0.23
N SER A 83 -0.17 11.22 0.28
CA SER A 83 -1.05 12.37 0.05
C SER A 83 -0.80 13.52 1.03
N SER A 84 -0.60 13.22 2.32
CA SER A 84 -0.29 14.25 3.34
C SER A 84 1.08 14.86 3.11
N LYS A 85 2.10 14.03 2.83
CA LYS A 85 3.46 14.46 2.56
C LYS A 85 3.55 15.35 1.33
N LEU A 86 2.91 14.94 0.24
CA LEU A 86 2.88 15.72 -1.00
C LEU A 86 2.21 17.09 -0.82
N LYS A 87 1.12 17.18 -0.04
CA LYS A 87 0.48 18.45 0.28
C LYS A 87 1.41 19.39 1.07
N GLU A 88 2.20 18.84 2.00
CA GLU A 88 3.21 19.59 2.77
C GLU A 88 4.33 20.09 1.84
N LEU A 89 4.92 19.22 1.03
CA LEU A 89 5.99 19.55 0.08
C LEU A 89 5.52 20.58 -0.95
N TYR A 90 4.30 20.44 -1.46
CA TYR A 90 3.73 21.42 -2.38
C TYR A 90 3.58 22.82 -1.76
N GLN A 91 3.11 22.90 -0.52
CA GLN A 91 3.02 24.16 0.21
C GLN A 91 4.38 24.79 0.51
N ALA A 92 5.40 23.96 0.72
CA ALA A 92 6.78 24.40 0.91
C ALA A 92 7.48 24.83 -0.40
N GLY A 93 6.96 24.44 -1.56
CA GLY A 93 7.63 24.61 -2.86
C GLY A 93 8.83 23.67 -3.05
N GLU A 94 8.80 22.49 -2.41
CA GLU A 94 9.86 21.49 -2.36
C GLU A 94 9.36 20.15 -2.97
N MET A 95 8.61 20.23 -4.08
CA MET A 95 8.08 19.03 -4.73
C MET A 95 9.19 18.15 -5.31
N PRO A 96 9.11 16.82 -5.13
CA PRO A 96 9.98 15.89 -5.83
C PRO A 96 9.63 15.85 -7.32
N ASP A 97 10.56 15.39 -8.15
CA ASP A 97 10.37 15.24 -9.60
C ASP A 97 9.42 14.09 -9.92
N ILE A 98 9.53 13.01 -9.15
CA ILE A 98 8.71 11.82 -9.27
C ILE A 98 8.09 11.50 -7.91
N PHE A 99 6.82 11.14 -7.88
CA PHE A 99 6.16 10.77 -6.63
C PHE A 99 5.04 9.76 -6.80
N VAL A 100 4.84 8.98 -5.75
CA VAL A 100 3.81 7.94 -5.70
C VAL A 100 2.42 8.56 -5.56
N LEU A 101 1.46 8.02 -6.32
CA LEU A 101 0.03 8.34 -6.29
C LEU A 101 -0.81 7.07 -6.40
N GLU A 102 -1.87 6.99 -5.63
CA GLU A 102 -2.99 6.08 -5.90
C GLU A 102 -3.90 6.67 -6.99
N ALA A 103 -4.66 5.86 -7.69
CA ALA A 103 -5.46 6.30 -8.84
C ALA A 103 -6.41 7.47 -8.51
N ASN A 104 -7.06 7.46 -7.34
CA ASN A 104 -7.98 8.53 -6.89
C ASN A 104 -7.28 9.83 -6.50
N GLN A 105 -5.96 9.85 -6.43
CA GLN A 105 -5.19 11.04 -6.04
C GLN A 105 -4.79 11.88 -7.25
N PHE A 106 -4.82 11.33 -8.47
CA PHE A 106 -4.41 12.05 -9.68
C PHE A 106 -5.24 13.31 -9.93
N GLU A 107 -6.53 13.32 -9.61
CA GLU A 107 -7.36 14.50 -9.72
C GLU A 107 -6.86 15.69 -8.87
N ASN A 108 -6.25 15.42 -7.72
CA ASN A 108 -5.66 16.47 -6.86
C ASN A 108 -4.46 17.16 -7.52
N TRP A 109 -3.86 16.49 -8.53
CA TRP A 109 -2.69 16.94 -9.26
C TRP A 109 -3.01 17.34 -10.71
N SER A 110 -4.30 17.49 -11.06
CA SER A 110 -4.73 17.93 -12.39
C SER A 110 -3.96 19.16 -12.87
N GLY A 111 -3.46 19.10 -14.09
CA GLY A 111 -2.65 20.13 -14.73
C GLY A 111 -1.23 20.28 -14.16
N LYS A 112 -0.77 19.42 -13.23
CA LYS A 112 0.57 19.49 -12.61
C LYS A 112 1.47 18.32 -12.95
N LEU A 113 0.94 17.28 -13.59
CA LEU A 113 1.68 16.10 -14.01
C LEU A 113 2.03 16.18 -15.51
N VAL A 114 3.09 15.49 -15.89
CA VAL A 114 3.53 15.33 -17.28
C VAL A 114 2.65 14.28 -17.94
N ASP A 115 2.19 14.56 -19.15
CA ASP A 115 1.60 13.54 -20.04
C ASP A 115 2.73 12.73 -20.68
N MET A 116 2.83 11.46 -20.31
CA MET A 116 3.85 10.51 -20.73
C MET A 116 3.37 9.59 -21.88
N SER A 117 2.30 9.95 -22.58
CA SER A 117 1.69 9.11 -23.64
C SER A 117 2.63 8.80 -24.81
N ASP A 118 3.69 9.58 -25.01
CA ASP A 118 4.68 9.40 -26.06
C ASP A 118 5.94 8.64 -25.59
N GLN A 119 5.97 8.20 -24.34
CA GLN A 119 7.07 7.42 -23.80
C GLN A 119 7.02 5.97 -24.29
N GLN A 120 8.19 5.38 -24.57
CA GLN A 120 8.29 4.04 -25.15
C GLN A 120 7.74 2.95 -24.22
N TRP A 121 7.89 3.09 -22.90
CA TRP A 121 7.43 2.11 -21.94
C TRP A 121 5.91 1.86 -21.98
N THR A 122 5.12 2.81 -22.51
CA THR A 122 3.66 2.65 -22.66
C THR A 122 3.26 1.60 -23.68
N GLU A 123 4.18 1.17 -24.56
CA GLU A 123 3.93 0.13 -25.55
C GLU A 123 3.97 -1.29 -24.96
N ASP A 124 4.55 -1.45 -23.74
CA ASP A 124 4.84 -2.74 -23.11
C ASP A 124 3.99 -3.02 -21.86
N THR A 125 3.00 -2.19 -21.57
CA THR A 125 2.07 -2.34 -20.45
C THR A 125 0.65 -1.95 -20.84
N ASP A 126 -0.35 -2.55 -20.16
CA ASP A 126 -1.78 -2.24 -20.34
C ASP A 126 -2.40 -1.73 -19.01
N VAL A 127 -1.55 -1.41 -18.02
CA VAL A 127 -2.00 -1.05 -16.65
C VAL A 127 -1.46 0.29 -16.16
N GLU A 128 -1.05 1.16 -17.07
CA GLU A 128 -0.70 2.54 -16.77
C GLU A 128 -1.93 3.37 -16.34
N TYR A 129 -1.73 4.42 -15.56
CA TYR A 129 -2.83 5.32 -15.23
C TYR A 129 -3.05 6.34 -16.35
N VAL A 130 -4.24 6.30 -16.95
CA VAL A 130 -4.68 7.17 -18.06
C VAL A 130 -5.96 7.90 -17.67
N ASN A 131 -6.04 9.19 -18.00
CA ASN A 131 -7.26 9.99 -17.92
C ASN A 131 -7.37 10.97 -19.10
N GLU A 132 -8.28 11.95 -19.01
CA GLU A 132 -8.47 12.96 -20.07
C GLU A 132 -7.23 13.84 -20.36
N GLU A 133 -6.29 13.93 -19.43
CA GLU A 133 -5.03 14.68 -19.56
C GLU A 133 -3.90 13.87 -20.19
N GLY A 134 -4.07 12.56 -20.41
CA GLY A 134 -3.10 11.64 -21.00
C GLY A 134 -2.68 10.50 -20.08
N THR A 135 -1.53 9.90 -20.36
CA THR A 135 -0.88 8.89 -19.51
C THR A 135 -0.09 9.59 -18.42
N LEU A 136 -0.60 9.58 -17.19
CA LEU A 136 -0.04 10.35 -16.08
C LEU A 136 0.68 9.50 -15.03
N GLY A 137 0.46 8.19 -15.02
CA GLY A 137 1.02 7.29 -14.00
C GLY A 137 1.82 6.14 -14.58
N PHE A 138 3.09 6.09 -14.20
CA PHE A 138 4.00 4.99 -14.50
C PHE A 138 3.71 3.83 -13.55
N PRO A 139 3.31 2.63 -14.02
CA PRO A 139 3.13 1.44 -13.19
C PRO A 139 4.49 0.83 -12.89
N TYR A 140 4.83 0.63 -11.62
CA TYR A 140 6.12 0.02 -11.25
C TYR A 140 5.97 -1.36 -10.61
N MET A 141 4.73 -1.76 -10.27
CA MET A 141 4.41 -3.05 -9.69
C MET A 141 2.93 -3.37 -9.83
N VAL A 142 2.62 -4.66 -9.74
CA VAL A 142 1.27 -5.18 -9.57
C VAL A 142 1.20 -5.88 -8.22
N GLU A 143 0.14 -5.65 -7.47
CA GLU A 143 -0.12 -6.31 -6.19
C GLU A 143 -1.42 -7.09 -6.22
N ALA A 144 -1.48 -8.15 -5.41
CA ALA A 144 -2.67 -8.94 -5.24
C ALA A 144 -3.16 -8.93 -3.79
N CYS A 145 -4.46 -8.95 -3.61
CA CYS A 145 -5.10 -9.04 -2.31
C CYS A 145 -6.23 -10.06 -2.32
N GLY A 146 -6.07 -11.04 -1.48
CA GLY A 146 -7.06 -12.01 -1.05
C GLY A 146 -6.91 -12.19 0.45
N LEU A 147 -7.55 -13.19 1.01
CA LEU A 147 -7.26 -13.62 2.38
C LEU A 147 -6.00 -14.51 2.32
N ALA A 148 -4.84 -13.93 2.66
CA ALA A 148 -3.58 -14.68 2.64
C ALA A 148 -3.59 -15.77 3.70
N TYR A 149 -3.01 -16.93 3.39
CA TYR A 149 -3.00 -18.07 4.31
C TYR A 149 -1.64 -18.76 4.40
N ASN A 150 -1.42 -19.47 5.52
CA ASN A 150 -0.34 -20.40 5.75
C ASN A 150 -0.78 -21.80 5.31
N ALA A 151 -0.25 -22.28 4.20
CA ALA A 151 -0.64 -23.55 3.58
C ALA A 151 -0.34 -24.75 4.49
N ASP A 152 0.78 -24.73 5.20
CA ASP A 152 1.18 -25.81 6.12
C ASP A 152 0.19 -25.99 7.29
N ILE A 153 -0.34 -24.88 7.79
CA ILE A 153 -1.35 -24.91 8.86
C ILE A 153 -2.67 -25.46 8.33
N LEU A 154 -3.09 -25.02 7.13
CA LEU A 154 -4.33 -25.51 6.52
C LEU A 154 -4.24 -27.02 6.22
N GLU A 155 -3.11 -27.50 5.66
CA GLU A 155 -2.87 -28.92 5.42
C GLU A 155 -2.94 -29.74 6.72
N LYS A 156 -2.22 -29.32 7.78
CA LYS A 156 -2.25 -29.97 9.09
C LYS A 156 -3.65 -30.01 9.71
N ALA A 157 -4.45 -28.96 9.47
CA ALA A 157 -5.84 -28.91 9.91
C ALA A 157 -6.78 -29.79 9.07
N GLY A 158 -6.38 -30.16 7.85
CA GLY A 158 -7.22 -30.82 6.86
C GLY A 158 -8.22 -29.87 6.18
N VAL A 159 -7.85 -28.60 6.05
CA VAL A 159 -8.62 -27.58 5.34
C VAL A 159 -8.03 -27.42 3.93
N ASP A 160 -8.87 -27.62 2.92
CA ASP A 160 -8.50 -27.42 1.53
C ASP A 160 -8.83 -25.98 1.12
N PRO A 161 -7.83 -25.10 0.86
CA PRO A 161 -8.08 -23.70 0.52
C PRO A 161 -8.83 -23.53 -0.81
N THR A 162 -8.78 -24.50 -1.72
CA THR A 162 -9.48 -24.44 -3.00
C THR A 162 -11.00 -24.53 -2.87
N THR A 163 -11.50 -24.97 -1.72
CA THR A 163 -12.93 -25.07 -1.40
C THR A 163 -13.51 -23.79 -0.77
N LEU A 164 -12.68 -22.81 -0.44
CA LEU A 164 -13.09 -21.59 0.25
C LEU A 164 -13.76 -20.57 -0.72
N THR A 165 -14.86 -20.99 -1.35
CA THR A 165 -15.61 -20.23 -2.35
C THR A 165 -17.06 -19.91 -1.93
N SER A 166 -17.34 -20.00 -0.63
CA SER A 166 -18.64 -19.67 -0.06
C SER A 166 -18.53 -19.28 1.43
N PRO A 167 -19.48 -18.53 1.98
CA PRO A 167 -19.54 -18.20 3.40
C PRO A 167 -19.57 -19.43 4.31
N GLU A 168 -20.28 -20.48 3.89
CA GLU A 168 -20.41 -21.70 4.69
C GLU A 168 -19.08 -22.47 4.75
N ALA A 169 -18.35 -22.55 3.64
CA ALA A 169 -17.03 -23.18 3.63
C ALA A 169 -16.04 -22.46 4.59
N TYR A 170 -16.10 -21.14 4.66
CA TYR A 170 -15.31 -20.37 5.62
C TYR A 170 -15.72 -20.63 7.08
N LYS A 171 -17.03 -20.70 7.39
CA LYS A 171 -17.50 -21.04 8.74
C LYS A 171 -16.99 -22.39 9.18
N GLU A 172 -17.07 -23.42 8.32
CA GLU A 172 -16.56 -24.76 8.59
C GLU A 172 -15.04 -24.79 8.76
N ALA A 173 -14.30 -24.13 7.90
CA ALA A 173 -12.84 -24.04 7.96
C ALA A 173 -12.39 -23.33 9.25
N PHE A 174 -12.96 -22.18 9.58
CA PHE A 174 -12.59 -21.42 10.77
C PHE A 174 -12.93 -22.16 12.06
N ALA A 175 -14.08 -22.83 12.12
CA ALA A 175 -14.46 -23.67 13.25
C ALA A 175 -13.50 -24.87 13.39
N THR A 176 -13.06 -25.47 12.29
CA THR A 176 -12.08 -26.57 12.26
C THR A 176 -10.73 -26.11 12.80
N LEU A 177 -10.22 -24.99 12.32
CA LEU A 177 -8.95 -24.40 12.77
C LEU A 177 -9.00 -23.98 14.24
N ASP A 178 -10.08 -23.33 14.68
CA ASP A 178 -10.24 -22.92 16.07
C ASP A 178 -10.30 -24.12 17.02
N SER A 179 -10.98 -25.21 16.62
CA SER A 179 -11.04 -26.45 17.39
C SER A 179 -9.66 -27.12 17.58
N LYS A 180 -8.72 -26.86 16.69
CA LYS A 180 -7.34 -27.38 16.68
C LYS A 180 -6.30 -26.32 17.05
N LYS A 181 -6.73 -25.15 17.49
CA LYS A 181 -5.87 -23.98 17.70
C LYS A 181 -4.66 -24.28 18.58
N ASP A 182 -4.86 -24.94 19.71
CA ASP A 182 -3.78 -25.30 20.62
C ASP A 182 -2.80 -26.33 20.01
N GLU A 183 -3.32 -27.31 19.27
CA GLU A 183 -2.51 -28.34 18.59
C GLU A 183 -1.66 -27.70 17.48
N LEU A 184 -2.21 -26.75 16.75
CA LEU A 184 -1.55 -26.03 15.65
C LEU A 184 -0.63 -24.90 16.16
N GLY A 185 -0.67 -24.56 17.44
CA GLY A 185 0.11 -23.46 18.02
C GLY A 185 -0.36 -22.06 17.64
N LEU A 186 -1.62 -21.94 17.21
CA LEU A 186 -2.22 -20.67 16.80
C LEU A 186 -2.58 -19.78 17.99
N LYS A 187 -2.40 -18.48 17.86
CA LYS A 187 -2.99 -17.46 18.74
C LYS A 187 -4.45 -17.20 18.37
N ALA A 188 -4.72 -17.12 17.07
CA ALA A 188 -6.05 -16.96 16.49
C ALA A 188 -6.11 -17.62 15.11
N VAL A 189 -7.32 -17.80 14.56
CA VAL A 189 -7.49 -18.33 13.19
C VAL A 189 -7.05 -17.32 12.16
N VAL A 190 -7.43 -16.05 12.36
CA VAL A 190 -7.10 -14.96 11.43
C VAL A 190 -6.42 -13.80 12.17
N GLY A 191 -5.36 -13.26 11.56
CA GLY A 191 -4.77 -11.98 11.92
C GLY A 191 -5.52 -10.86 11.18
N TYR A 192 -6.64 -10.38 11.72
CA TYR A 192 -7.39 -9.27 11.18
C TYR A 192 -7.17 -8.02 12.02
N ASN A 193 -6.33 -7.11 11.52
CA ASN A 193 -6.06 -5.82 12.16
C ASN A 193 -7.02 -4.76 11.61
N VAL A 194 -7.68 -4.03 12.51
CA VAL A 194 -8.65 -2.97 12.20
C VAL A 194 -8.37 -1.68 12.97
N ASN A 195 -7.14 -1.48 13.41
CA ASN A 195 -6.74 -0.23 14.05
C ASN A 195 -6.76 0.91 13.03
N ALA A 196 -7.83 1.71 13.04
CA ALA A 196 -8.04 2.77 12.07
C ALA A 196 -6.93 3.84 12.05
N THR A 197 -6.14 3.97 13.12
CA THR A 197 -5.04 4.95 13.18
C THR A 197 -3.70 4.40 12.72
N ASP A 198 -3.59 3.11 12.47
CA ASP A 198 -2.35 2.45 12.05
C ASP A 198 -2.53 1.75 10.69
N VAL A 199 -3.56 0.91 10.57
CA VAL A 199 -3.87 0.14 9.37
C VAL A 199 -5.20 0.53 8.73
N GLY A 200 -5.63 1.77 8.90
CA GLY A 200 -6.88 2.27 8.29
C GLY A 200 -6.91 2.10 6.77
N TRP A 201 -5.75 2.23 6.13
CA TRP A 201 -5.57 1.94 4.71
C TRP A 201 -5.92 0.49 4.35
N SER A 202 -5.56 -0.48 5.18
CA SER A 202 -5.87 -1.90 4.93
C SER A 202 -7.39 -2.15 4.99
N SER A 203 -8.06 -1.79 6.08
CA SER A 203 -9.51 -2.02 6.22
C SER A 203 -10.35 -1.11 5.31
N GLY A 204 -9.98 0.18 5.21
CA GLY A 204 -10.75 1.18 4.44
C GLY A 204 -10.48 1.19 2.93
N THR A 205 -9.44 0.50 2.46
CA THR A 205 -9.15 0.38 1.03
C THR A 205 -9.18 -1.08 0.60
N HIS A 206 -8.26 -1.93 1.08
CA HIS A 206 -8.12 -3.29 0.56
C HIS A 206 -9.26 -4.22 0.98
N VAL A 207 -9.64 -4.21 2.27
CA VAL A 207 -10.78 -5.03 2.74
C VAL A 207 -12.09 -4.48 2.22
N PHE A 208 -12.28 -3.14 2.20
CA PHE A 208 -13.46 -2.51 1.60
C PHE A 208 -13.56 -2.79 0.10
N GLY A 209 -12.41 -2.83 -0.61
CA GLY A 209 -12.35 -3.18 -2.03
C GLY A 209 -12.91 -4.57 -2.35
N GLN A 210 -12.83 -5.51 -1.42
CA GLN A 210 -13.44 -6.84 -1.63
C GLN A 210 -14.96 -6.75 -1.81
N TYR A 211 -15.64 -5.84 -1.10
CA TYR A 211 -17.05 -5.58 -1.35
C TYR A 211 -17.30 -5.07 -2.77
N LEU A 212 -16.43 -4.18 -3.27
CA LEU A 212 -16.60 -3.58 -4.59
C LEU A 212 -16.39 -4.61 -5.71
N ASP A 213 -15.37 -5.45 -5.59
CA ASP A 213 -14.81 -6.13 -6.76
C ASP A 213 -14.79 -7.65 -6.68
N ALA A 214 -14.82 -8.27 -5.48
CA ALA A 214 -14.69 -9.73 -5.38
C ALA A 214 -15.76 -10.48 -6.17
N GLY A 215 -15.32 -11.39 -7.05
CA GLY A 215 -16.18 -12.19 -7.89
C GLY A 215 -16.65 -11.52 -9.18
N LEU A 216 -16.27 -10.26 -9.44
CA LEU A 216 -16.62 -9.52 -10.64
C LEU A 216 -15.59 -9.72 -11.76
N ALA A 217 -16.03 -9.54 -13.00
CA ALA A 217 -15.13 -9.39 -14.15
C ALA A 217 -14.30 -8.10 -14.02
N THR A 218 -13.13 -8.07 -14.64
CA THR A 218 -12.19 -6.95 -14.53
C THR A 218 -12.72 -5.62 -15.06
N ASP A 219 -13.71 -5.65 -15.95
CA ASP A 219 -14.36 -4.49 -16.55
C ASP A 219 -15.74 -4.15 -15.91
N ASP A 220 -16.12 -4.83 -14.84
CA ASP A 220 -17.40 -4.62 -14.15
C ASP A 220 -17.28 -3.55 -13.07
N THR A 221 -17.72 -2.34 -13.36
CA THR A 221 -17.69 -1.17 -12.47
C THR A 221 -18.95 -0.97 -11.63
N THR A 222 -19.85 -1.97 -11.58
CA THR A 222 -21.20 -1.82 -10.98
C THR A 222 -21.18 -1.18 -9.59
N TYR A 223 -20.32 -1.64 -8.69
CA TYR A 223 -20.36 -1.16 -7.30
C TYR A 223 -19.49 0.07 -7.06
N ILE A 224 -18.43 0.28 -7.82
CA ILE A 224 -17.66 1.52 -7.74
C ILE A 224 -18.44 2.70 -8.36
N ASP A 225 -19.17 2.48 -9.45
CA ASP A 225 -20.06 3.48 -10.05
C ASP A 225 -21.19 3.86 -9.08
N LEU A 226 -21.82 2.86 -8.42
CA LEU A 226 -22.83 3.09 -7.40
C LEU A 226 -22.26 3.90 -6.21
N LEU A 227 -21.05 3.57 -5.77
CA LEU A 227 -20.35 4.29 -4.70
C LEU A 227 -20.08 5.74 -5.10
N ASN A 228 -19.62 5.97 -6.33
CA ASN A 228 -19.28 7.32 -6.82
C ASN A 228 -20.53 8.15 -7.19
N ASP A 229 -21.69 7.52 -7.37
CA ASP A 229 -22.99 8.21 -7.51
C ASP A 229 -23.57 8.59 -6.13
N GLY A 230 -22.91 9.55 -5.46
CA GLY A 230 -23.40 10.11 -4.18
C GLY A 230 -23.19 9.21 -2.96
N GLY A 231 -22.27 8.25 -3.01
CA GLY A 231 -21.90 7.42 -1.86
C GLY A 231 -22.92 6.34 -1.54
N GLN A 232 -23.45 5.65 -2.54
CA GLN A 232 -24.43 4.58 -2.36
C GLN A 232 -23.75 3.21 -2.27
N LEU A 233 -24.31 2.33 -1.46
CA LEU A 233 -23.95 0.91 -1.36
C LEU A 233 -25.12 0.05 -1.84
N ASP A 234 -24.81 -1.09 -2.47
CA ASP A 234 -25.79 -2.18 -2.55
C ASP A 234 -25.94 -2.81 -1.16
N SER A 235 -27.10 -2.61 -0.56
CA SER A 235 -27.34 -3.00 0.83
C SER A 235 -27.31 -4.51 1.06
N ASP A 236 -27.79 -5.30 0.09
CA ASP A 236 -27.85 -6.75 0.23
C ASP A 236 -26.43 -7.33 0.12
N ARG A 237 -25.66 -6.94 -0.89
CA ARG A 237 -24.27 -7.35 -1.05
C ARG A 237 -23.38 -6.86 0.11
N PHE A 238 -23.55 -5.60 0.55
CA PHE A 238 -22.75 -5.10 1.66
C PHE A 238 -23.10 -5.78 2.98
N THR A 239 -24.36 -6.19 3.18
CA THR A 239 -24.77 -6.97 4.36
C THR A 239 -24.14 -8.36 4.34
N ALA A 240 -24.12 -9.04 3.18
CA ALA A 240 -23.43 -10.33 3.02
C ALA A 240 -21.92 -10.19 3.31
N PHE A 241 -21.29 -9.14 2.77
CA PHE A 241 -19.91 -8.80 3.10
C PHE A 241 -19.73 -8.52 4.61
N GLY A 242 -20.64 -7.77 5.22
CA GLY A 242 -20.66 -7.48 6.65
C GLY A 242 -20.77 -8.74 7.53
N GLU A 243 -21.50 -9.77 7.09
CA GLU A 243 -21.53 -11.07 7.77
C GLU A 243 -20.18 -11.77 7.73
N PHE A 244 -19.47 -11.70 6.60
CA PHE A 244 -18.12 -12.24 6.47
C PHE A 244 -17.13 -11.47 7.36
N ILE A 245 -17.20 -10.13 7.40
CA ILE A 245 -16.40 -9.33 8.34
C ILE A 245 -16.72 -9.70 9.79
N GLY A 246 -17.99 -9.97 10.11
CA GLY A 246 -18.40 -10.49 11.42
C GLY A 246 -17.73 -11.84 11.76
N LEU A 247 -17.58 -12.71 10.77
CA LEU A 247 -16.85 -13.98 10.93
C LEU A 247 -15.35 -13.72 11.19
N LEU A 248 -14.70 -12.81 10.46
CA LEU A 248 -13.31 -12.42 10.73
C LEU A 248 -13.17 -11.88 12.16
N ASN A 249 -14.07 -10.99 12.59
CA ASN A 249 -14.08 -10.43 13.96
C ASN A 249 -14.25 -11.50 15.05
N GLN A 250 -14.99 -12.56 14.77
CA GLN A 250 -15.20 -13.67 15.74
C GLN A 250 -13.92 -14.47 15.96
N TYR A 251 -13.09 -14.64 14.94
CA TYR A 251 -11.95 -15.54 14.95
C TYR A 251 -10.59 -14.82 14.92
N THR A 252 -10.60 -13.49 15.00
CA THR A 252 -9.36 -12.70 15.05
C THR A 252 -8.72 -12.68 16.44
N ASP A 253 -7.45 -12.31 16.45
CA ASP A 253 -6.76 -11.91 17.68
C ASP A 253 -7.28 -10.54 18.15
N SER A 254 -7.89 -10.51 19.33
CA SER A 254 -8.46 -9.30 19.89
C SER A 254 -7.43 -8.18 20.14
N ASP A 255 -6.14 -8.52 20.28
CA ASP A 255 -5.09 -7.52 20.46
C ASP A 255 -4.90 -6.69 19.20
N LEU A 256 -5.20 -7.25 18.00
CA LEU A 256 -5.08 -6.56 16.71
C LEU A 256 -6.18 -5.53 16.46
N ILE A 257 -7.25 -5.47 17.26
CA ILE A 257 -8.27 -4.41 17.12
C ILE A 257 -7.66 -3.00 17.35
N THR A 258 -6.56 -2.96 18.10
CA THR A 258 -5.79 -1.74 18.40
C THR A 258 -4.28 -1.96 18.26
N GLY A 259 -3.87 -3.07 17.66
CA GLY A 259 -2.48 -3.42 17.39
C GLY A 259 -1.89 -2.66 16.20
N SER A 260 -0.61 -2.87 15.95
CA SER A 260 0.09 -2.30 14.80
C SER A 260 0.06 -3.23 13.58
N TYR A 261 0.43 -2.69 12.42
CA TYR A 261 0.73 -3.46 11.22
C TYR A 261 1.83 -4.50 11.50
N ASP A 262 2.91 -4.08 12.16
CA ASP A 262 4.04 -4.96 12.49
C ASP A 262 3.62 -6.13 13.39
N ASP A 263 2.74 -5.90 14.39
CA ASP A 263 2.20 -6.98 15.25
C ASP A 263 1.42 -8.02 14.42
N GLN A 264 0.66 -7.57 13.41
CA GLN A 264 -0.11 -8.44 12.53
C GLN A 264 0.80 -9.30 11.64
N VAL A 265 1.76 -8.66 10.95
CA VAL A 265 2.65 -9.35 9.99
C VAL A 265 3.59 -10.29 10.73
N LEU A 266 4.23 -9.84 11.82
CA LEU A 266 5.08 -10.68 12.67
C LEU A 266 4.31 -11.88 13.25
N GLY A 267 3.05 -11.69 13.63
CA GLY A 267 2.18 -12.77 14.09
C GLY A 267 1.96 -13.82 13.00
N PHE A 268 1.72 -13.41 11.76
CA PHE A 268 1.60 -14.32 10.62
C PHE A 268 2.93 -15.00 10.29
N ALA A 269 4.02 -14.23 10.18
CA ALA A 269 5.38 -14.76 9.97
C ALA A 269 5.77 -15.83 11.00
N SER A 270 5.36 -15.62 12.25
CA SER A 270 5.60 -16.58 13.35
C SER A 270 4.66 -17.79 13.35
N GLY A 271 3.78 -17.96 12.36
CA GLY A 271 2.80 -19.05 12.28
C GLY A 271 1.74 -19.00 13.38
N LYS A 272 1.40 -17.80 13.90
CA LYS A 272 0.38 -17.61 14.93
C LYS A 272 -1.02 -17.44 14.39
N TYR A 273 -1.16 -17.22 13.10
CA TYR A 273 -2.42 -17.10 12.37
C TYR A 273 -2.42 -18.04 11.18
N ALA A 274 -3.56 -18.70 10.91
CA ALA A 274 -3.75 -19.49 9.69
C ALA A 274 -4.02 -18.60 8.48
N PHE A 275 -4.68 -17.45 8.72
CA PHE A 275 -4.99 -16.45 7.71
C PHE A 275 -4.56 -15.05 8.18
N VAL A 276 -4.33 -14.15 7.22
CA VAL A 276 -4.08 -12.72 7.48
C VAL A 276 -4.75 -11.85 6.41
N THR A 277 -5.31 -10.71 6.83
CA THR A 277 -6.01 -9.76 5.95
C THR A 277 -5.02 -8.77 5.32
N GLN A 278 -3.99 -9.29 4.65
CA GLN A 278 -2.98 -8.52 3.93
C GLN A 278 -2.81 -9.08 2.51
N GLY A 279 -2.15 -8.35 1.65
CA GLY A 279 -1.87 -8.78 0.27
C GLY A 279 -0.44 -9.22 0.06
N SER A 280 -0.03 -9.29 -1.22
CA SER A 280 1.29 -9.76 -1.64
C SER A 280 2.45 -8.92 -1.08
N TRP A 281 2.22 -7.66 -0.76
CA TRP A 281 3.25 -6.75 -0.19
C TRP A 281 3.92 -7.24 1.10
N ILE A 282 3.25 -8.11 1.89
CA ILE A 282 3.90 -8.64 3.10
C ILE A 282 5.01 -9.66 2.80
N GLY A 283 5.14 -10.14 1.57
CA GLY A 283 6.20 -11.05 1.16
C GLY A 283 7.60 -10.48 1.41
N ALA A 284 7.80 -9.22 1.06
CA ALA A 284 9.05 -8.48 1.36
C ALA A 284 9.34 -8.43 2.88
N THR A 285 8.33 -8.23 3.71
CA THR A 285 8.48 -8.25 5.18
C THR A 285 8.81 -9.67 5.68
N LEU A 286 8.14 -10.71 5.16
CA LEU A 286 8.42 -12.11 5.55
C LEU A 286 9.86 -12.54 5.23
N THR A 287 10.43 -12.04 4.14
CA THR A 287 11.80 -12.38 3.72
C THR A 287 12.84 -11.35 4.17
N GLY A 288 12.40 -10.21 4.68
CA GLY A 288 13.21 -9.09 5.17
C GLY A 288 13.17 -8.96 6.70
N ASP A 289 12.37 -8.03 7.21
CA ASP A 289 12.34 -7.65 8.62
C ASP A 289 11.89 -8.78 9.54
N ASP A 290 10.93 -9.60 9.13
CA ASP A 290 10.40 -10.73 9.90
C ASP A 290 11.03 -12.09 9.53
N LYS A 291 12.12 -12.07 8.74
CA LYS A 291 12.77 -13.28 8.22
C LYS A 291 13.10 -14.31 9.28
N ASP A 292 13.69 -13.90 10.39
CA ASP A 292 14.07 -14.82 11.46
C ASP A 292 12.85 -15.55 12.06
N ALA A 293 11.71 -14.86 12.17
CA ALA A 293 10.46 -15.44 12.66
C ALA A 293 9.84 -16.37 11.62
N TYR A 294 9.86 -16.00 10.34
CA TYR A 294 9.36 -16.81 9.24
C TYR A 294 10.16 -18.08 9.06
N GLU A 295 11.50 -18.00 9.10
CA GLU A 295 12.39 -19.17 9.07
C GLU A 295 12.20 -20.09 10.29
N ALA A 296 12.03 -19.52 11.47
CA ALA A 296 11.76 -20.28 12.69
C ALA A 296 10.39 -21.01 12.66
N ALA A 297 9.43 -20.46 11.94
CA ALA A 297 8.12 -21.06 11.68
C ALA A 297 8.14 -22.13 10.56
N GLY A 298 9.29 -22.30 9.88
CA GLY A 298 9.52 -23.32 8.84
C GLY A 298 9.48 -22.80 7.42
N SER A 299 9.47 -21.48 7.19
CA SER A 299 9.33 -20.85 5.86
C SER A 299 8.17 -21.49 5.09
N PHE A 300 7.00 -21.52 5.72
CA PHE A 300 5.81 -22.20 5.21
C PHE A 300 5.36 -21.65 3.84
N GLU A 301 4.72 -22.48 3.04
CA GLU A 301 4.11 -22.00 1.80
C GLU A 301 2.91 -21.11 2.10
N VAL A 302 2.78 -20.03 1.33
CA VAL A 302 1.68 -19.08 1.40
C VAL A 302 0.76 -19.19 0.20
N GLY A 303 -0.46 -18.70 0.32
CA GLY A 303 -1.39 -18.61 -0.80
C GLY A 303 -2.48 -17.58 -0.51
N PHE A 304 -3.39 -17.40 -1.47
CA PHE A 304 -4.57 -16.56 -1.34
C PHE A 304 -5.84 -17.37 -1.46
N ALA A 305 -6.81 -17.07 -0.61
CA ALA A 305 -8.19 -17.48 -0.76
C ALA A 305 -9.07 -16.24 -1.04
N PRO A 306 -10.15 -16.36 -1.83
CA PRO A 306 -11.04 -15.24 -2.12
C PRO A 306 -11.82 -14.82 -0.87
N TYR A 307 -12.22 -13.56 -0.79
CA TYR A 307 -13.19 -13.11 0.22
C TYR A 307 -14.60 -13.57 -0.19
N ALA A 308 -14.88 -14.86 -0.05
CA ALA A 308 -16.11 -15.45 -0.52
C ALA A 308 -17.29 -15.19 0.45
N PHE A 309 -17.73 -13.95 0.52
CA PHE A 309 -18.91 -13.53 1.28
C PHE A 309 -20.25 -13.84 0.58
N GLU A 310 -20.21 -14.25 -0.68
CA GLU A 310 -21.30 -14.82 -1.46
C GLU A 310 -20.85 -16.13 -2.12
N ASP A 311 -21.79 -17.00 -2.45
CA ASP A 311 -21.49 -18.28 -3.10
C ASP A 311 -20.88 -18.08 -4.47
N GLY A 312 -19.76 -18.76 -4.73
CA GLY A 312 -19.11 -18.78 -6.04
C GLY A 312 -18.10 -17.65 -6.26
N ILE A 313 -17.87 -16.76 -5.29
CA ILE A 313 -16.75 -15.83 -5.35
C ILE A 313 -15.44 -16.64 -5.34
N ASN A 314 -14.67 -16.52 -6.42
CA ASN A 314 -13.45 -17.28 -6.66
C ASN A 314 -12.37 -16.44 -7.33
N THR A 315 -12.32 -15.15 -7.05
CA THR A 315 -11.32 -14.21 -7.54
C THR A 315 -10.57 -13.56 -6.38
N ILE A 316 -9.31 -13.19 -6.62
CA ILE A 316 -8.57 -12.24 -5.79
C ILE A 316 -8.52 -10.90 -6.50
N LEU A 317 -8.26 -9.81 -5.78
CA LEU A 317 -8.04 -8.51 -6.41
C LEU A 317 -6.60 -8.39 -6.89
N ASN A 318 -6.40 -7.85 -8.08
CA ASN A 318 -5.07 -7.69 -8.67
C ASN A 318 -5.04 -6.46 -9.59
N GLU A 319 -4.14 -5.53 -9.30
CA GLU A 319 -3.91 -4.30 -10.10
C GLU A 319 -2.66 -3.57 -9.56
N PRO A 320 -2.11 -2.58 -10.27
CA PRO A 320 -1.24 -1.59 -9.65
C PRO A 320 -2.00 -0.83 -8.55
N THR A 321 -1.50 -0.88 -7.34
CA THR A 321 -2.11 -0.16 -6.20
C THR A 321 -1.67 1.29 -6.13
N SER A 322 -0.54 1.60 -6.77
CA SER A 322 0.01 2.94 -6.90
C SER A 322 0.89 3.07 -8.14
N PHE A 323 1.08 4.31 -8.56
CA PHE A 323 1.82 4.72 -9.74
C PHE A 323 2.83 5.80 -9.38
N TRP A 324 3.83 5.99 -10.21
CA TRP A 324 4.68 7.17 -10.14
C TRP A 324 4.22 8.23 -11.13
N GLY A 325 3.87 9.42 -10.61
CA GLY A 325 3.60 10.61 -11.41
C GLY A 325 4.86 11.45 -11.57
N CYS A 326 5.06 12.07 -12.74
CA CYS A 326 6.14 12.99 -13.01
C CYS A 326 5.65 14.44 -12.85
N TYR A 327 6.35 15.26 -12.02
CA TYR A 327 5.96 16.64 -11.75
C TYR A 327 6.44 17.57 -12.88
N LYS A 328 5.50 18.28 -13.52
CA LYS A 328 5.83 19.05 -14.73
C LYS A 328 6.70 20.30 -14.50
N ASP A 329 6.76 20.80 -13.25
CA ASP A 329 7.64 21.93 -12.89
C ASP A 329 8.98 21.44 -12.30
N GLY A 330 9.24 20.11 -12.28
CA GLY A 330 10.48 19.47 -11.86
C GLY A 330 11.48 19.28 -13.01
N ASN A 331 12.43 18.38 -12.80
CA ASN A 331 13.42 17.99 -13.81
C ASN A 331 12.84 16.90 -14.73
N VAL A 332 11.91 17.31 -15.60
CA VAL A 332 11.09 16.41 -16.43
C VAL A 332 11.95 15.48 -17.30
N GLU A 333 12.93 16.00 -18.03
CA GLU A 333 13.76 15.22 -18.97
C GLU A 333 14.49 14.07 -18.28
N ASP A 334 15.10 14.34 -17.10
CA ASP A 334 15.79 13.31 -16.34
C ASP A 334 14.81 12.36 -15.63
N ALA A 335 13.66 12.84 -15.17
CA ALA A 335 12.60 12.02 -14.58
C ALA A 335 12.03 11.02 -15.59
N GLU A 336 11.67 11.46 -16.79
CA GLU A 336 11.20 10.58 -17.86
C GLU A 336 12.26 9.54 -18.27
N ALA A 337 13.53 9.96 -18.35
CA ALA A 337 14.62 9.03 -18.64
C ALA A 337 14.79 7.97 -17.54
N PHE A 338 14.60 8.34 -16.27
CA PHE A 338 14.63 7.38 -15.16
C PHE A 338 13.43 6.42 -15.22
N LEU A 339 12.22 6.91 -15.49
CA LEU A 339 11.03 6.06 -15.65
C LEU A 339 11.19 5.10 -16.82
N GLN A 340 11.70 5.56 -17.96
CA GLN A 340 12.00 4.69 -19.10
C GLN A 340 13.00 3.59 -18.70
N TRP A 341 14.10 3.92 -18.02
CA TRP A 341 15.06 2.94 -17.53
C TRP A 341 14.42 1.96 -16.54
N CYS A 342 13.47 2.43 -15.72
CA CYS A 342 12.73 1.56 -14.79
C CYS A 342 11.87 0.49 -15.50
N SER A 343 11.47 0.71 -16.74
CA SER A 343 10.78 -0.31 -17.54
C SER A 343 11.74 -1.31 -18.23
N GLU A 344 13.06 -1.04 -18.21
CA GLU A 344 14.05 -1.84 -18.91
C GLU A 344 14.62 -2.99 -18.07
N ASP A 345 15.36 -3.89 -18.71
CA ASP A 345 15.82 -5.17 -18.18
C ASP A 345 16.49 -5.10 -16.81
N THR A 346 17.43 -4.16 -16.62
CA THR A 346 18.18 -4.02 -15.36
C THR A 346 17.26 -3.69 -14.19
N ALA A 347 16.39 -2.71 -14.36
CA ALA A 347 15.48 -2.27 -13.32
C ALA A 347 14.37 -3.31 -13.08
N GLN A 348 13.80 -3.89 -14.14
CA GLN A 348 12.77 -4.93 -14.03
C GLN A 348 13.29 -6.15 -13.27
N LYS A 349 14.55 -6.53 -13.50
CA LYS A 349 15.19 -7.56 -12.69
C LYS A 349 15.22 -7.20 -11.20
N MET A 350 15.57 -5.96 -10.86
CA MET A 350 15.63 -5.51 -9.47
C MET A 350 14.25 -5.42 -8.83
N PHE A 351 13.25 -4.94 -9.55
CA PHE A 351 11.86 -4.93 -9.06
C PHE A 351 11.35 -6.34 -8.76
N VAL A 352 11.62 -7.29 -9.64
CA VAL A 352 11.11 -8.66 -9.48
C VAL A 352 11.95 -9.46 -8.49
N GLU A 353 13.29 -9.54 -8.68
CA GLU A 353 14.14 -10.44 -7.89
C GLU A 353 14.50 -9.86 -6.50
N ASN A 354 14.65 -8.50 -6.38
CA ASN A 354 15.10 -7.91 -5.12
C ASN A 354 13.94 -7.35 -4.28
N MET A 355 12.86 -6.84 -4.94
CA MET A 355 11.72 -6.23 -4.24
C MET A 355 10.50 -7.18 -4.15
N GLY A 356 10.52 -8.32 -4.85
CA GLY A 356 9.44 -9.29 -4.82
C GLY A 356 8.22 -8.91 -5.66
N PHE A 357 8.33 -7.89 -6.51
CA PHE A 357 7.20 -7.39 -7.28
C PHE A 357 6.79 -8.32 -8.43
N VAL A 358 5.51 -8.29 -8.76
CA VAL A 358 5.03 -8.74 -10.05
C VAL A 358 5.14 -7.59 -11.04
N SER A 359 5.86 -7.80 -12.14
CA SER A 359 6.07 -6.77 -13.14
C SER A 359 4.77 -6.41 -13.85
N PRO A 360 4.49 -5.12 -14.10
CA PRO A 360 3.41 -4.67 -14.96
C PRO A 360 3.74 -4.74 -16.46
N TYR A 361 4.97 -5.12 -16.83
CA TYR A 361 5.46 -5.14 -18.22
C TYR A 361 5.41 -6.55 -18.80
N THR A 362 4.85 -6.66 -20.01
CA THR A 362 4.56 -7.96 -20.68
C THR A 362 5.79 -8.72 -21.13
N ASP A 363 6.90 -8.02 -21.36
CA ASP A 363 8.18 -8.59 -21.80
C ASP A 363 9.12 -8.98 -20.65
N CYS A 364 8.74 -8.71 -19.39
CA CYS A 364 9.53 -9.07 -18.22
C CYS A 364 9.68 -10.59 -18.08
N ALA A 365 10.92 -11.07 -18.20
CA ALA A 365 11.25 -12.48 -18.12
C ALA A 365 11.64 -12.98 -16.72
N TYR A 366 11.68 -12.10 -15.74
CA TYR A 366 12.14 -12.43 -14.40
C TYR A 366 11.02 -13.02 -13.53
N THR A 367 11.41 -13.87 -12.58
CA THR A 367 10.53 -14.46 -11.58
C THR A 367 11.09 -14.16 -10.18
N SER A 368 10.22 -13.86 -9.24
CA SER A 368 10.60 -13.57 -7.87
C SER A 368 10.65 -14.81 -7.00
N ASP A 369 11.58 -14.84 -6.05
CA ASP A 369 11.62 -15.79 -4.94
C ASP A 369 10.72 -15.34 -3.77
N ASP A 370 9.99 -14.22 -3.91
CA ASP A 370 9.01 -13.77 -2.93
C ASP A 370 7.94 -14.84 -2.70
N PRO A 371 7.57 -15.14 -1.45
CA PRO A 371 6.61 -16.21 -1.15
C PRO A 371 5.26 -16.06 -1.86
N PHE A 372 4.82 -14.83 -2.16
CA PHE A 372 3.55 -14.56 -2.83
C PHE A 372 3.63 -14.49 -4.35
N ALA A 373 4.84 -14.40 -4.94
CA ALA A 373 4.98 -14.29 -6.40
C ALA A 373 4.34 -15.45 -7.15
N LYS A 374 4.61 -16.69 -6.72
CA LYS A 374 4.01 -17.88 -7.32
C LYS A 374 2.48 -17.91 -7.17
N PRO A 375 1.89 -17.75 -5.97
CA PRO A 375 0.43 -17.68 -5.83
C PRO A 375 -0.23 -16.61 -6.70
N VAL A 376 0.33 -15.40 -6.76
CA VAL A 376 -0.21 -14.34 -7.63
C VAL A 376 -0.20 -14.77 -9.09
N THR A 377 0.94 -15.27 -9.58
CA THR A 377 1.08 -15.72 -10.97
C THR A 377 0.08 -16.85 -11.31
N GLU A 378 -0.16 -17.79 -10.38
CA GLU A 378 -1.13 -18.87 -10.58
C GLU A 378 -2.56 -18.35 -10.69
N TRP A 379 -2.99 -17.42 -9.82
CA TRP A 379 -4.31 -16.80 -9.89
C TRP A 379 -4.52 -16.02 -11.19
N LEU A 380 -3.51 -15.26 -11.63
CA LEU A 380 -3.54 -14.52 -12.89
C LEU A 380 -3.61 -15.47 -14.10
N ALA A 381 -2.79 -16.51 -14.12
CA ALA A 381 -2.78 -17.49 -15.22
C ALA A 381 -4.10 -18.26 -15.35
N GLU A 382 -4.85 -18.44 -14.24
CA GLU A 382 -6.17 -19.04 -14.24
C GLU A 382 -7.29 -18.04 -14.64
N GLY A 383 -6.97 -16.75 -14.81
CA GLY A 383 -7.95 -15.69 -15.08
C GLY A 383 -8.92 -15.46 -13.90
N LYS A 384 -8.52 -15.84 -12.70
CA LYS A 384 -9.34 -15.73 -11.48
C LYS A 384 -8.95 -14.49 -10.66
N HIS A 385 -9.06 -13.34 -11.29
CA HIS A 385 -8.82 -12.06 -10.64
C HIS A 385 -9.88 -11.04 -11.02
N SER A 386 -10.07 -10.08 -10.14
CA SER A 386 -10.89 -8.89 -10.32
C SER A 386 -10.02 -7.66 -10.16
N THR A 387 -10.44 -6.55 -10.74
CA THR A 387 -9.74 -5.26 -10.66
C THR A 387 -9.85 -4.66 -9.25
N TYR A 388 -8.99 -3.69 -8.95
CA TYR A 388 -8.97 -2.94 -7.69
C TYR A 388 -9.69 -1.58 -7.84
N HIS A 389 -10.97 -1.56 -8.22
CA HIS A 389 -11.71 -0.29 -8.40
C HIS A 389 -11.80 0.55 -7.12
N THR A 390 -11.46 -0.02 -5.96
CA THR A 390 -11.39 0.73 -4.70
C THR A 390 -10.47 1.95 -4.76
N PHE A 391 -9.48 1.95 -5.67
CA PHE A 391 -8.61 3.10 -5.91
C PHE A 391 -9.24 4.20 -6.76
N LEU A 392 -10.48 4.00 -7.24
CA LEU A 392 -11.30 5.01 -7.91
C LEU A 392 -12.32 5.68 -6.98
N LYS A 393 -12.38 5.26 -5.69
CA LYS A 393 -13.25 5.92 -4.70
C LYS A 393 -12.71 7.31 -4.36
N LYS A 394 -13.57 8.14 -3.79
CA LYS A 394 -13.19 9.49 -3.36
C LYS A 394 -12.01 9.47 -2.39
N ASP A 395 -10.98 10.29 -2.66
CA ASP A 395 -9.76 10.39 -1.82
C ASP A 395 -10.10 10.69 -0.36
N GLY A 396 -9.44 10.01 0.56
CA GLY A 396 -9.65 10.12 2.01
C GLY A 396 -10.88 9.37 2.55
N LEU A 397 -11.69 8.73 1.71
CA LEU A 397 -12.85 7.94 2.18
C LEU A 397 -12.41 6.80 3.11
N GLN A 398 -11.22 6.21 2.89
CA GLN A 398 -10.69 5.14 3.72
C GLN A 398 -10.57 5.52 5.20
N ASP A 399 -10.26 6.77 5.51
CA ASP A 399 -10.12 7.22 6.90
C ASP A 399 -11.48 7.17 7.64
N ALA A 400 -12.57 7.51 6.95
CA ALA A 400 -13.90 7.46 7.51
C ALA A 400 -14.42 6.02 7.63
N THR A 401 -14.22 5.19 6.61
CA THR A 401 -14.70 3.80 6.57
C THR A 401 -13.95 2.90 7.53
N SER A 402 -12.62 3.07 7.68
CA SER A 402 -11.80 2.28 8.61
C SER A 402 -12.27 2.39 10.08
N VAL A 403 -12.75 3.57 10.49
CA VAL A 403 -13.33 3.77 11.82
C VAL A 403 -14.58 2.90 12.02
N ILE A 404 -15.38 2.71 10.97
CA ILE A 404 -16.60 1.87 11.05
C ILE A 404 -16.22 0.39 11.18
N PHE A 405 -15.21 -0.08 10.43
CA PHE A 405 -14.68 -1.44 10.61
C PHE A 405 -14.17 -1.67 12.03
N GLN A 406 -13.37 -0.75 12.57
CA GLN A 406 -12.86 -0.86 13.95
C GLN A 406 -14.00 -0.86 14.98
N ASN A 407 -15.02 -0.03 14.79
CA ASN A 407 -16.18 0.00 15.66
C ASN A 407 -16.99 -1.30 15.63
N TYR A 408 -17.08 -1.95 14.46
CA TYR A 408 -17.70 -3.27 14.33
C TYR A 408 -16.93 -4.33 15.12
N ALA A 409 -15.61 -4.38 14.98
CA ALA A 409 -14.75 -5.28 15.75
C ALA A 409 -14.82 -5.03 17.27
N LYS A 410 -14.96 -3.76 17.70
CA LYS A 410 -15.22 -3.39 19.11
C LYS A 410 -16.64 -3.74 19.59
N GLY A 411 -17.48 -4.29 18.73
CA GLY A 411 -18.86 -4.71 19.06
C GLY A 411 -19.83 -3.54 19.27
N GLN A 412 -19.57 -2.38 18.68
CA GLN A 412 -20.51 -1.24 18.71
C GLN A 412 -21.75 -1.52 17.85
N TYR A 413 -21.58 -2.25 16.75
CA TYR A 413 -22.66 -2.77 15.90
C TYR A 413 -22.87 -4.26 16.23
N LYS A 414 -24.12 -4.67 16.43
CA LYS A 414 -24.48 -6.02 16.90
C LYS A 414 -24.79 -7.00 15.76
N SER A 415 -24.94 -6.50 14.55
CA SER A 415 -25.23 -7.28 13.36
C SER A 415 -24.57 -6.67 12.12
N ALA A 416 -24.48 -7.47 11.06
CA ALA A 416 -24.06 -6.99 9.76
C ALA A 416 -24.99 -5.88 9.22
N ALA A 417 -26.28 -5.96 9.50
CA ALA A 417 -27.24 -4.93 9.10
C ALA A 417 -26.95 -3.57 9.79
N GLU A 418 -26.66 -3.54 11.09
CA GLU A 418 -26.25 -2.31 11.79
C GLU A 418 -24.92 -1.77 11.28
N PHE A 419 -23.98 -2.66 10.94
CA PHE A 419 -22.72 -2.29 10.31
C PHE A 419 -22.93 -1.68 8.93
N THR A 420 -23.81 -2.28 8.10
CA THR A 420 -24.18 -1.78 6.77
C THR A 420 -24.82 -0.39 6.87
N GLU A 421 -25.75 -0.19 7.79
CA GLU A 421 -26.41 1.11 7.99
C GLU A 421 -25.41 2.19 8.39
N ALA A 422 -24.51 1.90 9.35
CA ALA A 422 -23.47 2.83 9.79
C ALA A 422 -22.48 3.15 8.67
N MET A 423 -22.10 2.18 7.85
CA MET A 423 -21.23 2.38 6.70
C MET A 423 -21.89 3.27 5.65
N GLN A 424 -23.15 2.96 5.28
CA GLN A 424 -23.92 3.75 4.32
C GLN A 424 -24.08 5.21 4.76
N GLU A 425 -24.41 5.44 6.05
CA GLU A 425 -24.54 6.80 6.60
C GLU A 425 -23.21 7.56 6.53
N THR A 426 -22.10 6.89 6.89
CA THR A 426 -20.76 7.47 6.87
C THR A 426 -20.35 7.84 5.45
N ILE A 427 -20.50 6.94 4.49
CA ILE A 427 -20.11 7.15 3.10
C ILE A 427 -20.96 8.25 2.46
N THR A 428 -22.29 8.21 2.62
CA THR A 428 -23.20 9.24 2.08
C THR A 428 -22.83 10.62 2.64
N SER A 429 -22.56 10.69 3.95
CA SER A 429 -22.11 11.95 4.59
C SER A 429 -20.78 12.42 4.03
N TYR A 430 -19.85 11.52 3.77
CA TYR A 430 -18.54 11.86 3.21
C TYR A 430 -18.68 12.45 1.80
N TYR A 431 -19.44 11.79 0.91
CA TYR A 431 -19.68 12.26 -0.46
C TYR A 431 -20.42 13.59 -0.52
N ALA A 432 -21.33 13.85 0.44
CA ALA A 432 -22.08 15.11 0.50
C ALA A 432 -21.24 16.31 0.96
N ASN A 433 -20.14 16.08 1.70
CA ASN A 433 -19.36 17.15 2.33
C ASN A 433 -17.98 17.38 1.71
N ASN A 434 -17.54 16.52 0.85
CA ASN A 434 -16.24 16.59 0.16
C ASN A 434 -16.42 16.51 -1.35
#